data_34e67fa054cd7354e410bea5ef49f1fa
#
_entry.id   34e67fa054cd7354e410bea5ef49f1fa
#
_cell.length_a   1.000
_cell.length_b   1.000
_cell.length_c   1.000
_cell.angle_alpha   90.00
_cell.angle_beta   90.00
_cell.angle_gamma   90.00
#
_symmetry.space_group_name_H-M   'P 1'
#
loop_
_entity.id
_entity.type
_entity.pdbx_description
1 polymer ?
#
loop_
_entity_poly.entity_id
_entity_poly.type
_entity_poly.pdbx_seq_one_letter_code
_entity_poly.pdbx_strand_id
1 'polypeptide(L)'
;SRGLGDVYKRQTEIGPIDVQRMNGVVDLVADDEAHATALAKQYLSYFQGAVTSWQCADQGDLRDVVPVDRLRSYDVHAALDGVFDTGSVLELRRDFGIGMITALARIEGLPVGVIANNPAHLAGAIDSDGADKAARFMQLCDAHGLAIVTLVDTPGMMVGPDVEETALVRHCSRLFVTGANLSVPIVSVVLRKSYGLGAQAMMGGSTKAPLACIAWPTGEFGGMGLEGAVHLGYRKELDACGTADERAALFDELLGRLYERGKALSIAEYFEIDDVIDPADTRRWLVTVLGSAPERAADTVGTVRRNVDAW
;
A
#
# COMPACT_ATOMS: atom_id res chain seq x y z
N SER A 1 36.17 21.10 19.90
CA SER A 1 36.51 19.76 19.39
C SER A 1 36.02 18.73 20.42
N ARG A 2 34.94 18.04 20.09
CA ARG A 2 34.52 16.85 20.84
C ARG A 2 35.59 15.81 20.62
N GLY A 3 36.35 15.46 21.64
CA GLY A 3 37.46 14.53 21.53
C GLY A 3 36.96 13.10 21.24
N LEU A 4 37.77 12.33 20.55
CA LEU A 4 37.57 10.90 20.25
C LEU A 4 37.15 10.06 21.48
N GLY A 5 37.47 10.52 22.71
CA GLY A 5 37.09 9.87 23.96
C GLY A 5 35.58 9.87 24.27
N ASP A 6 34.78 10.78 23.71
CA ASP A 6 33.32 10.78 23.87
C ASP A 6 32.65 9.71 23.00
N VAL A 7 33.26 9.34 21.87
CA VAL A 7 32.78 8.28 20.98
C VAL A 7 32.87 6.91 21.66
N TYR A 8 33.94 6.66 22.39
CA TYR A 8 34.14 5.35 23.07
C TYR A 8 33.22 5.14 24.28
N LYS A 9 32.82 6.20 24.96
CA LYS A 9 31.96 6.10 26.16
C LYS A 9 30.50 5.78 25.82
N ARG A 10 30.06 6.01 24.56
CA ARG A 10 28.68 5.81 24.09
C ARG A 10 28.57 4.85 22.91
N GLN A 11 29.54 3.96 22.74
CA GLN A 11 29.54 3.03 21.60
C GLN A 11 28.29 2.18 21.55
N THR A 12 27.70 1.80 22.69
CA THR A 12 26.44 1.07 22.78
C THR A 12 25.22 1.95 22.48
N GLU A 13 25.37 3.26 22.48
CA GLU A 13 24.30 4.22 22.17
C GLU A 13 24.32 4.64 20.68
N ILE A 14 25.37 4.25 19.93
CA ILE A 14 25.53 4.62 18.52
C ILE A 14 25.02 3.49 17.65
N GLY A 15 23.90 3.71 16.97
CA GLY A 15 23.29 2.76 16.05
C GLY A 15 22.67 1.52 16.69
N PRO A 16 22.03 1.60 17.89
CA PRO A 16 21.39 0.42 18.48
C PRO A 16 20.25 -0.05 17.58
N ILE A 17 20.14 -1.37 17.40
CA ILE A 17 19.19 -1.98 16.47
C ILE A 17 17.74 -1.56 16.77
N ASP A 18 17.37 -1.42 18.04
CA ASP A 18 16.02 -1.03 18.44
C ASP A 18 15.63 0.38 17.97
N VAL A 19 16.60 1.28 17.79
CA VAL A 19 16.38 2.59 17.22
C VAL A 19 16.38 2.52 15.69
N GLN A 20 17.34 1.79 15.11
CA GLN A 20 17.53 1.78 13.65
C GLN A 20 16.42 1.03 12.90
N ARG A 21 15.79 0.02 13.50
CA ARG A 21 14.63 -0.64 12.92
C ARG A 21 13.38 0.25 12.93
N MET A 22 13.23 1.10 13.97
CA MET A 22 12.06 1.97 14.14
C MET A 22 12.13 3.24 13.29
N ASN A 23 13.32 3.69 12.90
CA ASN A 23 13.52 4.89 12.09
C ASN A 23 13.72 4.60 10.58
N GLY A 24 13.58 3.33 10.17
CA GLY A 24 13.62 2.91 8.77
C GLY A 24 15.02 2.83 8.14
N VAL A 25 16.10 2.96 8.92
CA VAL A 25 17.47 2.77 8.41
C VAL A 25 17.73 1.31 8.06
N VAL A 26 17.18 0.37 8.85
CA VAL A 26 17.34 -1.08 8.67
C VAL A 26 16.13 -1.65 7.95
N ASP A 27 16.37 -2.34 6.85
CA ASP A 27 15.31 -3.00 6.06
C ASP A 27 14.89 -4.35 6.66
N LEU A 28 15.82 -5.14 7.20
CA LEU A 28 15.59 -6.47 7.76
C LEU A 28 16.40 -6.65 9.06
N VAL A 29 15.83 -7.35 10.02
CA VAL A 29 16.48 -7.72 11.29
C VAL A 29 16.65 -9.22 11.32
N ALA A 30 17.84 -9.68 11.65
CA ALA A 30 18.19 -11.10 11.80
C ALA A 30 18.50 -11.44 13.25
N ASP A 31 18.17 -12.66 13.66
CA ASP A 31 18.42 -13.13 15.03
C ASP A 31 19.89 -13.50 15.24
N ASP A 32 20.55 -13.99 14.17
CA ASP A 32 21.94 -14.41 14.16
C ASP A 32 22.57 -14.32 12.74
N GLU A 33 23.85 -14.66 12.60
CA GLU A 33 24.56 -14.60 11.32
C GLU A 33 24.02 -15.61 10.28
N ALA A 34 23.54 -16.77 10.72
CA ALA A 34 22.95 -17.76 9.82
C ALA A 34 21.62 -17.22 9.25
N HIS A 35 20.77 -16.64 10.11
CA HIS A 35 19.55 -15.97 9.69
C HIS A 35 19.84 -14.77 8.78
N ALA A 36 20.83 -13.94 9.10
CA ALA A 36 21.24 -12.81 8.24
C ALA A 36 21.66 -13.29 6.85
N THR A 37 22.41 -14.40 6.78
CA THR A 37 22.82 -15.01 5.51
C THR A 37 21.62 -15.55 4.73
N ALA A 38 20.64 -16.17 5.40
CA ALA A 38 19.42 -16.66 4.78
C ALA A 38 18.58 -15.52 4.21
N LEU A 39 18.37 -14.45 4.99
CA LEU A 39 17.65 -13.25 4.55
C LEU A 39 18.35 -12.57 3.36
N ALA A 40 19.68 -12.44 3.38
CA ALA A 40 20.43 -11.87 2.27
C ALA A 40 20.28 -12.70 0.98
N LYS A 41 20.31 -14.02 1.07
CA LYS A 41 20.07 -14.92 -0.07
C LYS A 41 18.64 -14.80 -0.58
N GLN A 42 17.67 -14.77 0.31
CA GLN A 42 16.26 -14.58 -0.05
C GLN A 42 16.07 -13.23 -0.75
N TYR A 43 16.56 -12.13 -0.18
CA TYR A 43 16.50 -10.80 -0.77
C TYR A 43 17.10 -10.77 -2.18
N LEU A 44 18.31 -11.27 -2.35
CA LEU A 44 18.99 -11.30 -3.65
C LEU A 44 18.26 -12.16 -4.68
N SER A 45 17.54 -13.19 -4.25
CA SER A 45 16.85 -14.10 -5.16
C SER A 45 15.76 -13.40 -5.98
N TYR A 46 15.11 -12.34 -5.44
CA TYR A 46 14.06 -11.62 -6.16
C TYR A 46 14.56 -10.87 -7.39
N PHE A 47 15.86 -10.60 -7.47
CA PHE A 47 16.48 -9.89 -8.59
C PHE A 47 17.14 -10.83 -9.61
N GLN A 48 16.93 -12.14 -9.48
CA GLN A 48 17.51 -13.18 -10.34
C GLN A 48 16.50 -13.82 -11.30
N GLY A 49 15.32 -13.22 -11.43
CA GLY A 49 14.24 -13.71 -12.29
C GLY A 49 13.30 -14.71 -11.61
N ALA A 50 12.47 -15.35 -12.42
CA ALA A 50 11.45 -16.26 -11.95
C ALA A 50 12.03 -17.60 -11.50
N VAL A 51 11.38 -18.23 -10.51
CA VAL A 51 11.63 -19.62 -10.11
C VAL A 51 10.57 -20.53 -10.74
N THR A 52 10.93 -21.80 -10.96
CA THR A 52 10.09 -22.78 -11.67
C THR A 52 9.24 -23.64 -10.73
N SER A 53 9.46 -23.54 -9.43
CA SER A 53 8.72 -24.30 -8.41
C SER A 53 8.16 -23.35 -7.38
N TRP A 54 6.84 -23.40 -7.15
CA TRP A 54 6.13 -22.56 -6.21
C TRP A 54 4.89 -23.31 -5.68
N GLN A 55 4.34 -22.84 -4.58
CA GLN A 55 3.08 -23.27 -3.99
C GLN A 55 2.28 -22.03 -3.60
N CYS A 56 0.97 -22.15 -3.51
CA CYS A 56 0.08 -21.10 -3.01
C CYS A 56 -0.95 -21.68 -2.05
N ALA A 57 -1.52 -20.83 -1.22
CA ALA A 57 -2.64 -21.14 -0.36
C ALA A 57 -3.93 -21.43 -1.18
N ASP A 58 -4.94 -21.99 -0.52
CA ASP A 58 -6.27 -22.09 -1.12
C ASP A 58 -6.82 -20.69 -1.38
N GLN A 59 -7.10 -20.40 -2.63
CA GLN A 59 -7.58 -19.07 -3.04
C GLN A 59 -9.00 -18.78 -2.51
N GLY A 60 -9.77 -19.82 -2.18
CA GLY A 60 -11.09 -19.67 -1.57
C GLY A 60 -11.06 -18.93 -0.23
N ASP A 61 -9.97 -19.08 0.53
CA ASP A 61 -9.79 -18.44 1.84
C ASP A 61 -9.75 -16.90 1.75
N LEU A 62 -9.39 -16.34 0.58
CA LEU A 62 -9.37 -14.89 0.37
C LEU A 62 -10.74 -14.22 0.52
N ARG A 63 -11.84 -14.96 0.36
CA ARG A 63 -13.21 -14.44 0.53
C ARG A 63 -13.50 -14.02 1.97
N ASP A 64 -12.80 -14.62 2.94
CA ASP A 64 -13.01 -14.40 4.39
C ASP A 64 -11.99 -13.44 5.01
N VAL A 65 -11.01 -12.95 4.23
CA VAL A 65 -9.95 -12.05 4.74
C VAL A 65 -10.51 -10.69 5.13
N VAL A 66 -11.32 -10.08 4.28
CA VAL A 66 -11.90 -8.76 4.56
C VAL A 66 -13.29 -8.93 5.19
N PRO A 67 -13.49 -8.48 6.44
CA PRO A 67 -14.78 -8.58 7.10
C PRO A 67 -15.89 -7.83 6.34
N VAL A 68 -17.09 -8.41 6.32
CA VAL A 68 -18.30 -7.74 5.79
C VAL A 68 -18.63 -6.49 6.61
N ASP A 69 -18.39 -6.54 7.92
CA ASP A 69 -18.47 -5.35 8.77
C ASP A 69 -17.28 -4.42 8.46
N ARG A 70 -17.58 -3.33 7.76
CA ARG A 70 -16.62 -2.32 7.29
C ARG A 70 -15.86 -1.59 8.40
N LEU A 71 -16.39 -1.57 9.63
CA LEU A 71 -15.76 -0.93 10.79
C LEU A 71 -14.75 -1.86 11.48
N ARG A 72 -14.84 -3.17 11.21
CA ARG A 72 -13.94 -4.15 11.80
C ARG A 72 -12.59 -4.12 11.12
N SER A 73 -11.52 -3.99 11.91
CA SER A 73 -10.14 -4.16 11.43
C SER A 73 -9.83 -5.63 11.14
N TYR A 74 -8.87 -5.88 10.27
CA TYR A 74 -8.36 -7.20 9.94
C TYR A 74 -6.84 -7.14 9.69
N ASP A 75 -6.20 -8.29 9.69
CA ASP A 75 -4.78 -8.40 9.35
C ASP A 75 -4.62 -8.59 7.84
N VAL A 76 -4.07 -7.59 7.18
CA VAL A 76 -3.82 -7.62 5.73
C VAL A 76 -2.75 -8.63 5.33
N HIS A 77 -1.92 -9.12 6.26
CA HIS A 77 -0.96 -10.19 5.97
C HIS A 77 -1.67 -11.46 5.48
N ALA A 78 -2.90 -11.73 5.94
CA ALA A 78 -3.69 -12.83 5.43
C ALA A 78 -3.99 -12.69 3.90
N ALA A 79 -4.16 -11.46 3.41
CA ALA A 79 -4.29 -11.22 1.97
C ALA A 79 -2.96 -11.46 1.24
N LEU A 80 -1.83 -11.00 1.82
CA LEU A 80 -0.52 -11.25 1.24
C LEU A 80 -0.22 -12.76 1.15
N ASP A 81 -0.43 -13.48 2.25
CA ASP A 81 -0.16 -14.93 2.33
C ASP A 81 -1.07 -15.73 1.40
N GLY A 82 -2.31 -15.28 1.18
CA GLY A 82 -3.25 -15.90 0.25
C GLY A 82 -2.92 -15.64 -1.21
N VAL A 83 -2.59 -14.40 -1.57
CA VAL A 83 -2.36 -13.99 -2.96
C VAL A 83 -1.00 -14.47 -3.49
N PHE A 84 0.08 -14.35 -2.70
CA PHE A 84 1.43 -14.63 -3.17
C PHE A 84 1.87 -16.07 -2.87
N ASP A 85 3.00 -16.47 -3.46
CA ASP A 85 3.55 -17.81 -3.29
C ASP A 85 3.92 -18.06 -1.83
N THR A 86 3.58 -19.21 -1.32
CA THR A 86 3.81 -19.61 0.09
C THR A 86 5.27 -19.44 0.47
N GLY A 87 5.52 -18.68 1.55
CA GLY A 87 6.86 -18.41 2.07
C GLY A 87 7.69 -17.45 1.21
N SER A 88 7.08 -16.82 0.19
CA SER A 88 7.79 -15.86 -0.66
C SER A 88 7.67 -14.41 -0.20
N VAL A 89 6.81 -14.08 0.73
CA VAL A 89 6.65 -12.70 1.20
C VAL A 89 7.81 -12.33 2.13
N LEU A 90 8.61 -11.35 1.72
CA LEU A 90 9.70 -10.76 2.51
C LEU A 90 9.38 -9.30 2.79
N GLU A 91 8.80 -9.02 3.94
CA GLU A 91 8.47 -7.66 4.35
C GLU A 91 9.73 -6.88 4.71
N LEU A 92 9.87 -5.67 4.13
CA LEU A 92 10.98 -4.75 4.38
C LEU A 92 10.52 -3.63 5.31
N ARG A 93 11.38 -3.21 6.24
CA ARG A 93 11.11 -2.11 7.19
C ARG A 93 9.84 -2.31 7.99
N ARG A 94 9.62 -3.52 8.48
CA ARG A 94 8.39 -3.89 9.18
C ARG A 94 8.04 -2.97 10.35
N ASP A 95 9.05 -2.52 11.09
CA ASP A 95 8.88 -1.71 12.29
C ASP A 95 8.84 -0.19 12.02
N PHE A 96 9.07 0.24 10.77
CA PHE A 96 8.99 1.63 10.33
C PHE A 96 7.78 1.86 9.43
N GLY A 97 7.07 2.98 9.62
CA GLY A 97 5.89 3.32 8.83
C GLY A 97 4.89 2.17 8.81
N ILE A 98 4.51 1.67 9.98
CA ILE A 98 3.74 0.41 10.17
C ILE A 98 2.34 0.42 9.54
N GLY A 99 1.82 1.61 9.19
CA GLY A 99 0.59 1.76 8.40
C GLY A 99 0.73 1.37 6.92
N MET A 100 1.97 1.18 6.48
CA MET A 100 2.33 0.83 5.11
C MET A 100 3.20 -0.41 5.10
N ILE A 101 2.75 -1.47 4.45
CA ILE A 101 3.53 -2.68 4.24
C ILE A 101 4.24 -2.58 2.90
N THR A 102 5.53 -2.86 2.87
CA THR A 102 6.32 -3.01 1.65
C THR A 102 7.02 -4.35 1.68
N ALA A 103 6.82 -5.18 0.67
CA ALA A 103 7.38 -6.52 0.63
C ALA A 103 7.85 -6.90 -0.79
N LEU A 104 8.90 -7.67 -0.86
CA LEU A 104 9.21 -8.47 -2.04
C LEU A 104 8.45 -9.78 -1.93
N ALA A 105 7.84 -10.23 -3.01
CA ALA A 105 7.06 -11.46 -3.05
C ALA A 105 7.22 -12.16 -4.40
N ARG A 106 6.60 -13.33 -4.54
CA ARG A 106 6.49 -14.03 -5.82
C ARG A 106 5.05 -14.40 -6.10
N ILE A 107 4.70 -14.40 -7.36
CA ILE A 107 3.42 -14.89 -7.87
C ILE A 107 3.71 -15.83 -9.05
N GLU A 108 3.37 -17.11 -8.92
CA GLU A 108 3.78 -18.18 -9.85
C GLU A 108 5.29 -18.17 -10.17
N GLY A 109 6.09 -17.95 -9.13
CA GLY A 109 7.55 -17.85 -9.22
C GLY A 109 8.06 -16.50 -9.72
N LEU A 110 7.24 -15.66 -10.35
CA LEU A 110 7.62 -14.32 -10.84
C LEU A 110 7.82 -13.36 -9.66
N PRO A 111 8.98 -12.72 -9.53
CA PRO A 111 9.21 -11.76 -8.46
C PRO A 111 8.47 -10.44 -8.71
N VAL A 112 7.85 -9.91 -7.66
CA VAL A 112 7.10 -8.65 -7.68
C VAL A 112 7.38 -7.85 -6.40
N GLY A 113 7.22 -6.53 -6.47
CA GLY A 113 7.09 -5.68 -5.30
C GLY A 113 5.62 -5.60 -4.86
N VAL A 114 5.40 -5.57 -3.55
CA VAL A 114 4.05 -5.45 -2.97
C VAL A 114 4.01 -4.25 -2.04
N ILE A 115 2.98 -3.41 -2.19
CA ILE A 115 2.68 -2.32 -1.29
C ILE A 115 1.25 -2.50 -0.80
N ALA A 116 1.03 -2.51 0.51
CA ALA A 116 -0.30 -2.66 1.08
C ALA A 116 -0.54 -1.66 2.21
N ASN A 117 -1.76 -1.15 2.33
CA ASN A 117 -2.16 -0.42 3.52
C ASN A 117 -2.41 -1.42 4.66
N ASN A 118 -2.03 -1.04 5.87
CA ASN A 118 -2.28 -1.84 7.07
C ASN A 118 -3.49 -1.29 7.85
N PRO A 119 -4.69 -1.86 7.69
CA PRO A 119 -5.89 -1.34 8.35
C PRO A 119 -5.88 -1.53 9.88
N ALA A 120 -4.96 -2.32 10.42
CA ALA A 120 -4.77 -2.45 11.87
C ALA A 120 -4.07 -1.22 12.49
N HIS A 121 -3.42 -0.37 11.66
CA HIS A 121 -2.79 0.88 12.09
C HIS A 121 -3.47 2.07 11.44
N LEU A 122 -3.97 3.03 12.23
CA LEU A 122 -4.68 4.24 11.77
C LEU A 122 -5.76 3.94 10.70
N ALA A 123 -6.42 2.76 10.79
CA ALA A 123 -7.39 2.28 9.82
C ALA A 123 -6.88 2.23 8.36
N GLY A 124 -5.57 2.17 8.15
CA GLY A 124 -4.91 2.17 6.84
C GLY A 124 -4.60 3.58 6.29
N ALA A 125 -4.76 4.64 7.09
CA ALA A 125 -4.40 5.99 6.67
C ALA A 125 -2.88 6.11 6.45
N ILE A 126 -2.52 6.94 5.47
CA ILE A 126 -1.11 7.16 5.08
C ILE A 126 -0.56 8.34 5.87
N ASP A 127 0.46 8.09 6.67
CA ASP A 127 1.27 9.08 7.38
C ASP A 127 2.58 9.39 6.64
N SER A 128 3.40 10.28 7.21
CA SER A 128 4.67 10.70 6.61
C SER A 128 5.65 9.54 6.44
N ASP A 129 5.79 8.70 7.46
CA ASP A 129 6.71 7.56 7.45
C ASP A 129 6.28 6.49 6.44
N GLY A 130 4.97 6.19 6.40
CA GLY A 130 4.39 5.26 5.43
C GLY A 130 4.54 5.74 4.00
N ALA A 131 4.38 7.05 3.76
CA ALA A 131 4.57 7.66 2.45
C ALA A 131 6.02 7.55 1.98
N ASP A 132 6.99 7.88 2.84
CA ASP A 132 8.42 7.77 2.53
C ASP A 132 8.85 6.32 2.30
N LYS A 133 8.37 5.39 3.15
CA LYS A 133 8.62 3.95 3.01
C LYS A 133 8.16 3.44 1.65
N ALA A 134 6.91 3.75 1.26
CA ALA A 134 6.35 3.29 0.00
C ALA A 134 7.04 3.94 -1.21
N ALA A 135 7.32 5.26 -1.18
CA ALA A 135 8.00 5.94 -2.27
C ALA A 135 9.39 5.35 -2.53
N ARG A 136 10.18 5.14 -1.48
CA ARG A 136 11.50 4.51 -1.61
C ARG A 136 11.40 3.07 -2.15
N PHE A 137 10.40 2.31 -1.70
CA PHE A 137 10.18 0.95 -2.18
C PHE A 137 9.76 0.90 -3.66
N MET A 138 8.93 1.84 -4.12
CA MET A 138 8.61 2.01 -5.54
C MET A 138 9.87 2.25 -6.37
N GLN A 139 10.78 3.10 -5.90
CA GLN A 139 12.06 3.34 -6.56
C GLN A 139 12.94 2.09 -6.61
N LEU A 140 12.96 1.28 -5.54
CA LEU A 140 13.66 0.01 -5.50
C LEU A 140 13.11 -0.94 -6.57
N CYS A 141 11.80 -1.11 -6.65
CA CYS A 141 11.16 -1.93 -7.66
C CYS A 141 11.47 -1.44 -9.08
N ASP A 142 11.37 -0.14 -9.32
CA ASP A 142 11.66 0.46 -10.62
C ASP A 142 13.13 0.28 -11.02
N ALA A 143 14.08 0.45 -10.07
CA ALA A 143 15.50 0.27 -10.34
C ALA A 143 15.85 -1.18 -10.76
N HIS A 144 15.14 -2.15 -10.22
CA HIS A 144 15.36 -3.57 -10.49
C HIS A 144 14.39 -4.19 -11.51
N GLY A 145 13.46 -3.40 -12.07
CA GLY A 145 12.52 -3.89 -13.08
C GLY A 145 11.43 -4.80 -12.53
N LEU A 146 11.10 -4.69 -11.24
CA LEU A 146 10.04 -5.46 -10.60
C LEU A 146 8.69 -4.76 -10.80
N ALA A 147 7.71 -5.47 -11.33
CA ALA A 147 6.31 -5.01 -11.33
C ALA A 147 5.82 -4.82 -9.89
N ILE A 148 4.90 -3.87 -9.69
CA ILE A 148 4.37 -3.55 -8.36
C ILE A 148 2.90 -3.96 -8.29
N VAL A 149 2.54 -4.70 -7.25
CA VAL A 149 1.16 -4.99 -6.88
C VAL A 149 0.80 -4.13 -5.67
N THR A 150 -0.29 -3.37 -5.76
CA THR A 150 -0.78 -2.59 -4.61
C THR A 150 -2.09 -3.16 -4.09
N LEU A 151 -2.16 -3.40 -2.78
CA LEU A 151 -3.36 -3.82 -2.07
C LEU A 151 -3.90 -2.62 -1.28
N VAL A 152 -5.02 -2.08 -1.73
CA VAL A 152 -5.52 -0.78 -1.27
C VAL A 152 -6.65 -0.96 -0.26
N ASP A 153 -6.43 -0.47 0.96
CA ASP A 153 -7.46 -0.26 1.98
C ASP A 153 -7.11 0.97 2.82
N THR A 154 -7.38 2.16 2.29
CA THR A 154 -7.01 3.42 2.95
C THR A 154 -8.17 4.42 2.98
N PRO A 155 -8.40 5.08 4.13
CA PRO A 155 -9.32 6.21 4.21
C PRO A 155 -8.72 7.51 3.61
N GLY A 156 -7.50 7.46 3.13
CA GLY A 156 -6.76 8.60 2.61
C GLY A 156 -5.48 8.88 3.38
N MET A 157 -4.94 10.07 3.16
CA MET A 157 -3.81 10.58 3.95
C MET A 157 -4.29 11.09 5.30
N MET A 158 -3.43 11.02 6.30
CA MET A 158 -3.70 11.61 7.61
C MET A 158 -3.97 13.11 7.48
N VAL A 159 -4.83 13.65 8.33
CA VAL A 159 -5.16 15.08 8.41
C VAL A 159 -5.21 15.52 9.86
N GLY A 160 -4.84 16.75 10.13
CA GLY A 160 -4.92 17.34 11.46
C GLY A 160 -3.72 18.23 11.80
N PRO A 161 -3.84 19.12 12.80
CA PRO A 161 -2.76 20.04 13.17
C PRO A 161 -1.44 19.35 13.48
N ASP A 162 -1.47 18.29 14.29
CA ASP A 162 -0.27 17.55 14.69
C ASP A 162 0.43 16.88 13.50
N VAL A 163 -0.34 16.50 12.48
CA VAL A 163 0.19 15.86 11.27
C VAL A 163 0.79 16.89 10.32
N GLU A 164 0.23 18.11 10.27
CA GLU A 164 0.80 19.23 9.50
C GLU A 164 2.21 19.59 9.99
N GLU A 165 2.48 19.48 11.30
CA GLU A 165 3.81 19.73 11.87
C GLU A 165 4.87 18.75 11.35
N THR A 166 4.46 17.55 10.88
CA THR A 166 5.37 16.56 10.26
C THR A 166 5.66 16.86 8.78
N ALA A 167 5.12 17.93 8.22
CA ALA A 167 5.18 18.26 6.79
C ALA A 167 4.62 17.13 5.89
N LEU A 168 3.52 16.51 6.30
CA LEU A 168 2.87 15.38 5.62
C LEU A 168 2.73 15.57 4.11
N VAL A 169 2.30 16.76 3.67
CA VAL A 169 2.11 17.06 2.24
C VAL A 169 3.39 16.85 1.44
N ARG A 170 4.55 17.23 2.01
CA ARG A 170 5.86 17.02 1.37
C ARG A 170 6.18 15.52 1.24
N HIS A 171 5.94 14.74 2.30
CA HIS A 171 6.18 13.30 2.30
C HIS A 171 5.22 12.57 1.37
N CYS A 172 3.93 12.84 1.46
CA CYS A 172 2.92 12.24 0.59
C CYS A 172 3.09 12.61 -0.90
N SER A 173 3.57 13.82 -1.21
CA SER A 173 3.83 14.21 -2.59
C SER A 173 4.90 13.35 -3.26
N ARG A 174 5.82 12.74 -2.49
CA ARG A 174 6.82 11.80 -3.02
C ARG A 174 6.17 10.57 -3.65
N LEU A 175 5.06 10.07 -3.10
CA LEU A 175 4.33 8.94 -3.71
C LEU A 175 3.86 9.30 -5.13
N PHE A 176 3.28 10.49 -5.31
CA PHE A 176 2.83 10.94 -6.62
C PHE A 176 3.99 11.16 -7.60
N VAL A 177 5.05 11.84 -7.13
CA VAL A 177 6.23 12.09 -7.96
C VAL A 177 6.89 10.77 -8.37
N THR A 178 7.05 9.84 -7.42
CA THR A 178 7.62 8.53 -7.70
C THR A 178 6.71 7.72 -8.62
N GLY A 179 5.41 7.64 -8.32
CA GLY A 179 4.43 6.91 -9.12
C GLY A 179 4.39 7.38 -10.57
N ALA A 180 4.41 8.70 -10.81
CA ALA A 180 4.42 9.30 -12.16
C ALA A 180 5.71 9.04 -12.94
N ASN A 181 6.81 8.67 -12.29
CA ASN A 181 8.10 8.41 -12.91
C ASN A 181 8.47 6.93 -13.01
N LEU A 182 7.60 6.02 -12.58
CA LEU A 182 7.82 4.59 -12.69
C LEU A 182 7.84 4.14 -14.16
N SER A 183 8.75 3.23 -14.46
CA SER A 183 8.81 2.54 -15.75
C SER A 183 8.36 1.08 -15.68
N VAL A 184 8.13 0.60 -14.45
CA VAL A 184 7.56 -0.73 -14.21
C VAL A 184 6.04 -0.64 -14.07
N PRO A 185 5.29 -1.67 -14.46
CA PRO A 185 3.84 -1.66 -14.31
C PRO A 185 3.41 -1.72 -12.85
N ILE A 186 2.32 -1.02 -12.53
CA ILE A 186 1.56 -1.18 -11.28
C ILE A 186 0.29 -1.93 -11.62
N VAL A 187 -0.12 -2.87 -10.77
CA VAL A 187 -1.45 -3.49 -10.77
C VAL A 187 -2.06 -3.26 -9.39
N SER A 188 -3.26 -2.69 -9.34
CA SER A 188 -3.91 -2.31 -8.09
C SER A 188 -5.13 -3.17 -7.81
N VAL A 189 -5.22 -3.66 -6.57
CA VAL A 189 -6.37 -4.40 -6.05
C VAL A 189 -6.96 -3.62 -4.88
N VAL A 190 -8.18 -3.14 -5.01
CA VAL A 190 -8.89 -2.46 -3.93
C VAL A 190 -9.59 -3.52 -3.07
N LEU A 191 -9.09 -3.69 -1.84
CA LEU A 191 -9.63 -4.66 -0.89
C LEU A 191 -10.89 -4.12 -0.20
N ARG A 192 -10.86 -2.83 0.22
CA ARG A 192 -11.98 -2.18 0.90
C ARG A 192 -11.99 -0.67 0.64
N LYS A 193 -11.44 0.15 1.52
CA LYS A 193 -11.47 1.63 1.37
C LYS A 193 -10.49 2.10 0.29
N SER A 194 -10.98 2.93 -0.59
CA SER A 194 -10.19 3.60 -1.63
C SER A 194 -10.58 5.08 -1.67
N TYR A 195 -10.12 5.85 -0.67
CA TYR A 195 -10.58 7.22 -0.48
C TYR A 195 -9.50 8.25 -0.81
N GLY A 196 -9.91 9.25 -1.57
CA GLY A 196 -9.19 10.49 -1.82
C GLY A 196 -7.80 10.31 -2.44
N LEU A 197 -6.92 11.27 -2.15
CA LEU A 197 -5.57 11.30 -2.69
C LEU A 197 -4.69 10.15 -2.19
N GLY A 198 -4.95 9.62 -1.00
CA GLY A 198 -4.20 8.47 -0.48
C GLY A 198 -4.35 7.24 -1.35
N ALA A 199 -5.59 6.92 -1.74
CA ALA A 199 -5.85 5.81 -2.66
C ALA A 199 -5.22 6.04 -4.04
N GLN A 200 -5.34 7.26 -4.58
CA GLN A 200 -4.69 7.60 -5.85
C GLN A 200 -3.15 7.46 -5.79
N ALA A 201 -2.54 7.88 -4.68
CA ALA A 201 -1.09 7.73 -4.49
C ALA A 201 -0.65 6.26 -4.48
N MET A 202 -1.44 5.36 -3.86
CA MET A 202 -1.21 3.92 -3.88
C MET A 202 -1.27 3.35 -5.30
N MET A 203 -2.04 3.96 -6.18
CA MET A 203 -2.27 3.54 -7.57
C MET A 203 -1.36 4.26 -8.58
N GLY A 204 -0.30 4.93 -8.14
CA GLY A 204 0.62 5.65 -9.03
C GLY A 204 0.10 6.98 -9.53
N GLY A 205 -0.97 7.53 -8.93
CA GLY A 205 -1.51 8.87 -9.21
C GLY A 205 -2.99 8.93 -9.57
N SER A 206 -3.59 7.86 -10.06
CA SER A 206 -5.03 7.75 -10.33
C SER A 206 -5.46 6.31 -10.49
N THR A 207 -6.77 6.03 -10.49
CA THR A 207 -7.34 4.72 -10.82
C THR A 207 -7.02 4.24 -12.25
N LYS A 208 -6.55 5.15 -13.11
CA LYS A 208 -6.20 4.90 -14.53
C LYS A 208 -4.70 4.83 -14.78
N ALA A 209 -3.86 5.05 -13.76
CA ALA A 209 -2.41 4.94 -13.90
C ALA A 209 -1.90 3.48 -13.88
N PRO A 210 -2.48 2.56 -13.07
CA PRO A 210 -2.11 1.16 -13.10
C PRO A 210 -2.39 0.50 -14.45
N LEU A 211 -1.67 -0.57 -14.74
CA LEU A 211 -1.95 -1.45 -15.89
C LEU A 211 -3.35 -2.08 -15.77
N ALA A 212 -3.79 -2.37 -14.55
CA ALA A 212 -5.17 -2.66 -14.21
C ALA A 212 -5.47 -2.24 -12.77
N CYS A 213 -6.69 -1.75 -12.55
CA CYS A 213 -7.27 -1.45 -11.23
C CYS A 213 -8.53 -2.28 -11.06
N ILE A 214 -8.45 -3.30 -10.20
CA ILE A 214 -9.57 -4.19 -9.87
C ILE A 214 -9.98 -4.02 -8.42
N ALA A 215 -11.19 -4.40 -8.08
CA ALA A 215 -11.68 -4.33 -6.72
C ALA A 215 -12.33 -5.66 -6.27
N TRP A 216 -12.27 -5.92 -4.98
CA TRP A 216 -13.13 -6.91 -4.34
C TRP A 216 -14.54 -6.33 -4.14
N PRO A 217 -15.58 -7.18 -3.94
CA PRO A 217 -16.94 -6.70 -3.69
C PRO A 217 -17.08 -5.81 -2.44
N THR A 218 -16.13 -5.90 -1.53
CA THR A 218 -15.99 -5.05 -0.34
C THR A 218 -15.40 -3.67 -0.64
N GLY A 219 -15.02 -3.39 -1.89
CA GLY A 219 -14.42 -2.13 -2.31
C GLY A 219 -15.37 -0.95 -2.16
N GLU A 220 -14.89 0.13 -1.54
CA GLU A 220 -15.60 1.38 -1.30
C GLU A 220 -14.75 2.56 -1.81
N PHE A 221 -15.34 3.42 -2.59
CA PHE A 221 -14.67 4.55 -3.23
C PHE A 221 -15.29 5.89 -2.81
N GLY A 222 -14.46 6.91 -2.70
CA GLY A 222 -14.93 8.25 -2.36
C GLY A 222 -13.82 9.29 -2.44
N GLY A 223 -14.18 10.55 -2.54
CA GLY A 223 -13.23 11.67 -2.53
C GLY A 223 -12.57 11.90 -1.17
N MET A 224 -13.19 11.40 -0.10
CA MET A 224 -12.71 11.45 1.30
C MET A 224 -13.54 10.46 2.12
N GLY A 225 -13.26 10.31 3.41
CA GLY A 225 -14.08 9.54 4.33
C GLY A 225 -15.55 10.00 4.26
N LEU A 226 -16.47 9.06 4.07
CA LEU A 226 -17.84 9.39 3.65
C LEU A 226 -18.62 10.13 4.74
N GLU A 227 -18.38 9.85 6.02
CA GLU A 227 -18.94 10.59 7.15
C GLU A 227 -18.52 12.06 7.12
N GLY A 228 -17.23 12.33 6.87
CA GLY A 228 -16.70 13.68 6.69
C GLY A 228 -17.30 14.37 5.46
N ALA A 229 -17.49 13.63 4.37
CA ALA A 229 -18.10 14.15 3.14
C ALA A 229 -19.55 14.61 3.37
N VAL A 230 -20.35 13.87 4.17
CA VAL A 230 -21.70 14.28 4.56
C VAL A 230 -21.67 15.57 5.38
N HIS A 231 -20.82 15.63 6.42
CA HIS A 231 -20.72 16.82 7.27
C HIS A 231 -20.28 18.07 6.51
N LEU A 232 -19.38 17.94 5.55
CA LEU A 232 -18.89 19.07 4.77
C LEU A 232 -19.82 19.44 3.62
N GLY A 233 -20.26 18.45 2.85
CA GLY A 233 -21.05 18.67 1.64
C GLY A 233 -22.50 19.07 1.90
N TYR A 234 -23.08 18.59 2.99
CA TYR A 234 -24.50 18.81 3.33
C TYR A 234 -24.69 19.58 4.64
N ARG A 235 -23.66 20.37 4.99
CA ARG A 235 -23.68 21.14 6.25
C ARG A 235 -24.90 22.02 6.39
N LYS A 236 -25.32 22.70 5.31
CA LYS A 236 -26.48 23.62 5.34
C LYS A 236 -27.78 22.88 5.57
N GLU A 237 -27.97 21.74 4.95
CA GLU A 237 -29.14 20.88 5.09
C GLU A 237 -29.21 20.29 6.51
N LEU A 238 -28.09 19.82 7.04
CA LEU A 238 -27.98 19.29 8.40
C LEU A 238 -28.25 20.39 9.46
N ASP A 239 -27.77 21.61 9.24
CA ASP A 239 -27.97 22.75 10.16
C ASP A 239 -29.38 23.32 10.07
N ALA A 240 -30.15 23.04 9.01
CA ALA A 240 -31.53 23.45 8.84
C ALA A 240 -32.55 22.53 9.54
N CYS A 241 -32.14 21.36 10.04
CA CYS A 241 -32.97 20.41 10.77
C CYS A 241 -33.46 21.05 12.08
N GLY A 242 -34.72 20.85 12.39
CA GLY A 242 -35.34 21.43 13.58
C GLY A 242 -35.00 20.72 14.89
N THR A 243 -34.66 19.44 14.82
CA THR A 243 -34.34 18.57 15.96
C THR A 243 -33.06 17.76 15.72
N ALA A 244 -32.48 17.27 16.81
CA ALA A 244 -31.30 16.36 16.73
C ALA A 244 -31.64 15.03 16.03
N ASP A 245 -32.83 14.51 16.23
CA ASP A 245 -33.32 13.27 15.64
C ASP A 245 -33.49 13.41 14.11
N GLU A 246 -34.08 14.53 13.65
CA GLU A 246 -34.17 14.84 12.21
C GLU A 246 -32.80 14.96 11.57
N ARG A 247 -31.83 15.60 12.26
CA ARG A 247 -30.48 15.75 11.80
C ARG A 247 -29.76 14.38 11.69
N ALA A 248 -29.95 13.51 12.70
CA ALA A 248 -29.37 12.17 12.68
C ALA A 248 -29.94 11.31 11.53
N ALA A 249 -31.29 11.34 11.38
CA ALA A 249 -31.95 10.61 10.30
C ALA A 249 -31.50 11.08 8.90
N LEU A 250 -31.39 12.40 8.70
CA LEU A 250 -30.90 12.96 7.43
C LEU A 250 -29.43 12.59 7.19
N PHE A 251 -28.59 12.62 8.24
CA PHE A 251 -27.19 12.22 8.14
C PHE A 251 -27.06 10.75 7.70
N ASP A 252 -27.81 9.85 8.33
CA ASP A 252 -27.78 8.41 8.01
C ASP A 252 -28.29 8.14 6.57
N GLU A 253 -29.33 8.86 6.14
CA GLU A 253 -29.82 8.77 4.77
C GLU A 253 -28.76 9.20 3.75
N LEU A 254 -28.14 10.36 3.95
CA LEU A 254 -27.11 10.90 3.07
C LEU A 254 -25.87 10.01 3.04
N LEU A 255 -25.45 9.52 4.19
CA LEU A 255 -24.34 8.59 4.32
C LEU A 255 -24.62 7.30 3.56
N GLY A 256 -25.82 6.72 3.75
CA GLY A 256 -26.23 5.52 3.01
C GLY A 256 -26.19 5.72 1.50
N ARG A 257 -26.63 6.88 1.00
CA ARG A 257 -26.54 7.21 -0.44
C ARG A 257 -25.10 7.28 -0.96
N LEU A 258 -24.18 7.86 -0.16
CA LEU A 258 -22.76 7.93 -0.54
C LEU A 258 -22.14 6.54 -0.57
N TYR A 259 -22.48 5.67 0.39
CA TYR A 259 -22.00 4.28 0.38
C TYR A 259 -22.49 3.52 -0.86
N GLU A 260 -23.78 3.62 -1.20
CA GLU A 260 -24.31 2.94 -2.40
C GLU A 260 -23.63 3.43 -3.68
N ARG A 261 -23.37 4.72 -3.81
CA ARG A 261 -22.67 5.28 -4.97
C ARG A 261 -21.19 4.90 -5.01
N GLY A 262 -20.55 4.73 -3.86
CA GLY A 262 -19.14 4.39 -3.72
C GLY A 262 -18.84 2.91 -3.77
N LYS A 263 -19.82 2.01 -3.84
CA LYS A 263 -19.58 0.58 -3.97
C LYS A 263 -18.77 0.25 -5.23
N ALA A 264 -17.87 -0.72 -5.12
CA ALA A 264 -17.03 -1.14 -6.24
C ALA A 264 -17.83 -1.40 -7.54
N LEU A 265 -19.00 -2.07 -7.44
CA LEU A 265 -19.87 -2.30 -8.59
C LEU A 265 -20.37 -1.00 -9.22
N SER A 266 -20.83 -0.04 -8.41
CA SER A 266 -21.30 1.25 -8.92
C SER A 266 -20.18 2.04 -9.60
N ILE A 267 -18.95 1.95 -9.06
CA ILE A 267 -17.76 2.62 -9.62
C ILE A 267 -17.32 1.94 -10.93
N ALA A 268 -17.41 0.62 -11.02
CA ALA A 268 -17.12 -0.13 -12.24
C ALA A 268 -18.10 0.22 -13.39
N GLU A 269 -19.38 0.48 -13.09
CA GLU A 269 -20.38 0.94 -14.08
C GLU A 269 -19.99 2.24 -14.78
N TYR A 270 -19.20 3.10 -14.10
CA TYR A 270 -18.66 4.35 -14.66
C TYR A 270 -17.28 4.17 -15.29
N PHE A 271 -16.75 2.94 -15.37
CA PHE A 271 -15.42 2.63 -15.89
C PHE A 271 -14.28 3.30 -15.12
N GLU A 272 -14.47 3.61 -13.83
CA GLU A 272 -13.40 4.14 -12.98
C GLU A 272 -12.39 3.08 -12.56
N ILE A 273 -12.80 1.81 -12.55
CA ILE A 273 -11.96 0.62 -12.38
C ILE A 273 -12.25 -0.37 -13.50
N ASP A 274 -11.38 -1.35 -13.68
CA ASP A 274 -11.47 -2.29 -14.79
C ASP A 274 -12.43 -3.43 -14.51
N ASP A 275 -12.51 -3.92 -13.26
CA ASP A 275 -13.44 -5.01 -12.90
C ASP A 275 -13.67 -5.10 -11.38
N VAL A 276 -14.76 -5.78 -11.01
CA VAL A 276 -15.01 -6.23 -9.63
C VAL A 276 -14.97 -7.75 -9.64
N ILE A 277 -14.03 -8.33 -8.91
CA ILE A 277 -13.71 -9.76 -9.00
C ILE A 277 -14.02 -10.49 -7.69
N ASP A 278 -14.27 -11.79 -7.77
CA ASP A 278 -14.22 -12.67 -6.62
C ASP A 278 -12.81 -12.62 -6.00
N PRO A 279 -12.64 -12.40 -4.68
CA PRO A 279 -11.34 -12.45 -4.03
C PRO A 279 -10.50 -13.69 -4.40
N ALA A 280 -11.12 -14.84 -4.58
CA ALA A 280 -10.46 -16.07 -4.99
C ALA A 280 -9.86 -16.03 -6.41
N ASP A 281 -10.28 -15.09 -7.24
CA ASP A 281 -9.73 -14.91 -8.60
C ASP A 281 -8.55 -13.93 -8.66
N THR A 282 -8.20 -13.29 -7.53
CA THR A 282 -7.18 -12.24 -7.47
C THR A 282 -5.85 -12.68 -8.06
N ARG A 283 -5.36 -13.85 -7.65
CA ARG A 283 -4.09 -14.39 -8.15
C ARG A 283 -4.12 -14.62 -9.66
N ARG A 284 -5.18 -15.22 -10.18
CA ARG A 284 -5.37 -15.48 -11.62
C ARG A 284 -5.37 -14.16 -12.42
N TRP A 285 -6.06 -13.14 -11.91
CA TRP A 285 -6.09 -11.81 -12.50
C TRP A 285 -4.70 -11.17 -12.54
N LEU A 286 -4.00 -11.15 -11.42
CA LEU A 286 -2.66 -10.58 -11.32
C LEU A 286 -1.68 -11.26 -12.29
N VAL A 287 -1.67 -12.59 -12.34
CA VAL A 287 -0.81 -13.35 -13.28
C VAL A 287 -1.13 -13.01 -14.73
N THR A 288 -2.43 -12.94 -15.09
CA THR A 288 -2.85 -12.62 -16.46
C THR A 288 -2.44 -11.20 -16.85
N VAL A 289 -2.68 -10.23 -15.98
CA VAL A 289 -2.35 -8.81 -16.24
C VAL A 289 -0.84 -8.61 -16.30
N LEU A 290 -0.08 -9.14 -15.35
CA LEU A 290 1.38 -9.06 -15.35
C LEU A 290 1.99 -9.74 -16.57
N GLY A 291 1.42 -10.86 -17.01
CA GLY A 291 1.85 -11.57 -18.22
C GLY A 291 1.55 -10.81 -19.51
N SER A 292 0.58 -9.88 -19.49
CA SER A 292 0.25 -9.00 -20.62
C SER A 292 1.03 -7.67 -20.62
N ALA A 293 1.79 -7.41 -19.56
CA ALA A 293 2.57 -6.18 -19.45
C ALA A 293 3.56 -6.08 -20.64
N PRO A 294 3.67 -4.90 -21.28
CA PRO A 294 4.67 -4.69 -22.30
C PRO A 294 6.07 -4.95 -21.72
N GLU A 295 6.90 -5.66 -22.49
CA GLU A 295 8.31 -5.79 -22.13
C GLU A 295 8.88 -4.38 -21.95
N ARG A 296 9.57 -4.17 -20.81
CA ARG A 296 10.28 -2.94 -20.57
C ARG A 296 11.25 -2.72 -21.74
N ALA A 297 11.10 -1.59 -22.45
CA ALA A 297 12.04 -1.23 -23.49
C ALA A 297 13.46 -1.32 -22.90
N ALA A 298 14.33 -2.11 -23.53
CA ALA A 298 15.70 -2.25 -23.07
C ALA A 298 16.26 -0.82 -22.91
N ASP A 299 16.55 -0.44 -21.67
CA ASP A 299 17.17 0.85 -21.41
C ASP A 299 18.44 0.88 -22.28
N THR A 300 18.50 1.82 -23.22
CA THR A 300 19.72 2.06 -23.97
C THR A 300 20.81 2.30 -22.93
N VAL A 301 21.74 1.38 -22.84
CA VAL A 301 22.77 1.33 -21.80
C VAL A 301 23.37 2.72 -21.63
N GLY A 302 23.15 3.36 -20.49
CA GLY A 302 23.72 4.65 -20.12
C GLY A 302 22.82 5.87 -20.20
N THR A 303 21.54 5.77 -20.67
CA THR A 303 20.67 6.94 -20.84
C THR A 303 19.74 7.20 -19.64
N VAL A 304 19.40 6.18 -18.86
CA VAL A 304 18.54 6.34 -17.66
C VAL A 304 19.29 5.83 -16.44
N ARG A 305 19.59 6.72 -15.50
CA ARG A 305 20.09 6.36 -14.18
C ARG A 305 18.93 6.33 -13.22
N ARG A 306 18.62 5.15 -12.70
CA ARG A 306 17.61 5.00 -11.66
C ARG A 306 18.24 5.13 -10.30
N ASN A 307 17.67 5.99 -9.48
CA ASN A 307 18.14 6.23 -8.13
C ASN A 307 17.13 5.66 -7.14
N VAL A 308 17.66 5.10 -6.05
CA VAL A 308 16.88 4.78 -4.86
C VAL A 308 17.30 5.77 -3.79
N ASP A 309 16.36 6.55 -3.29
CA ASP A 309 16.61 7.51 -2.23
C ASP A 309 17.09 6.81 -0.95
N ALA A 310 17.79 7.53 -0.10
CA ALA A 310 18.24 7.00 1.18
C ALA A 310 17.06 6.63 2.11
N TRP A 311 15.92 7.30 1.91
CA TRP A 311 14.63 7.06 2.59
C TRP A 311 13.43 7.33 1.72
#